data_4943f657838a47e170f3d50371c421e7
#
_entry.id   4943f657838a47e170f3d50371c421e7
#
_cell.length_a   1.000
_cell.length_b   1.000
_cell.length_c   1.000
_cell.angle_alpha   90.00
_cell.angle_beta   90.00
_cell.angle_gamma   90.00
#
_symmetry.space_group_name_H-M   'P 1'
#
loop_
_entity.id
_entity.type
_entity.pdbx_description
1 polymer ?
#
loop_
_entity_poly.entity_id
_entity_poly.type
_entity_poly.pdbx_seq_one_letter_code
_entity_poly.pdbx_strand_id
1 'polypeptide(L)'
;MKQNSLTGFMNEVIVELQEEGRFATANIYKYALRAFTQSVGGGEIFWGGLNRGALHRFQTYLEDLQKSYNTISTYIRALRAVYNRAVDRGLVAGEFRLFANLKTGVVSEKKLAVTASQMQKLVHTPRSRQLPPKVRQAQDILSLMVLLQGMPYTDLAHLHKADLNDTLLTCHRQKTGTELCVKVLPEAMRLIERYRNHKADSPYLLNILSGTCSEKEAFEEYQGKLRDLNLQLSKLPGLCGVEGVKVSSYTARHTWATLAKYCQVPEEIISEGLGHSSLEVTRTYLKSFGGDELEKANRMIIDYISTGRKKVWSGA
;
A
#
# COMPACT_ATOMS: atom_id res chain seq x y z
N MET A 1 -34.68 -4.08 -17.10
CA MET A 1 -33.93 -4.71 -18.20
C MET A 1 -32.39 -4.70 -18.04
N LYS A 2 -31.79 -3.79 -17.25
CA LYS A 2 -30.30 -3.75 -17.04
C LYS A 2 -29.73 -4.87 -16.16
N GLN A 3 -30.54 -5.53 -15.34
CA GLN A 3 -30.09 -6.59 -14.42
C GLN A 3 -29.80 -7.95 -15.09
N ASN A 4 -30.15 -8.12 -16.37
CA ASN A 4 -29.92 -9.37 -17.09
C ASN A 4 -28.54 -9.50 -17.75
N SER A 5 -27.66 -8.49 -17.57
CA SER A 5 -26.30 -8.57 -18.11
C SER A 5 -25.24 -8.37 -17.01
N LEU A 6 -24.09 -9.03 -17.20
CA LEU A 6 -22.90 -8.82 -16.36
C LEU A 6 -22.49 -7.33 -16.35
N THR A 7 -22.46 -6.70 -17.52
CA THR A 7 -22.07 -5.30 -17.67
C THR A 7 -23.00 -4.37 -16.87
N GLY A 8 -24.32 -4.57 -17.01
CA GLY A 8 -25.32 -3.79 -16.29
C GLY A 8 -25.20 -3.94 -14.78
N PHE A 9 -25.17 -5.20 -14.32
CA PHE A 9 -25.06 -5.51 -12.88
C PHE A 9 -23.74 -5.03 -12.27
N MET A 10 -22.62 -5.20 -12.97
CA MET A 10 -21.32 -4.72 -12.45
C MET A 10 -21.28 -3.18 -12.34
N ASN A 11 -21.94 -2.45 -13.25
CA ASN A 11 -22.09 -1.00 -13.13
C ASN A 11 -22.97 -0.61 -11.93
N GLU A 12 -24.04 -1.35 -11.62
CA GLU A 12 -24.83 -1.13 -10.40
C GLU A 12 -23.97 -1.33 -9.15
N VAL A 13 -23.20 -2.41 -9.08
CA VAL A 13 -22.27 -2.66 -7.96
C VAL A 13 -21.20 -1.58 -7.85
N ILE A 14 -20.71 -1.01 -8.96
CA ILE A 14 -19.76 0.12 -8.94
C ILE A 14 -20.42 1.35 -8.32
N VAL A 15 -21.68 1.64 -8.64
CA VAL A 15 -22.43 2.78 -8.06
C VAL A 15 -22.66 2.54 -6.56
N GLU A 16 -23.14 1.35 -6.16
CA GLU A 16 -23.28 0.97 -4.74
C GLU A 16 -21.98 1.23 -3.95
N LEU A 17 -20.83 0.77 -4.49
CA LEU A 17 -19.53 0.98 -3.87
C LEU A 17 -19.12 2.47 -3.76
N GLN A 18 -19.53 3.30 -4.72
CA GLN A 18 -19.28 4.74 -4.66
C GLN A 18 -20.15 5.43 -3.61
N GLU A 19 -21.41 5.02 -3.48
CA GLU A 19 -22.35 5.51 -2.46
C GLU A 19 -21.89 5.10 -1.05
N GLU A 20 -21.23 3.92 -0.92
CA GLU A 20 -20.59 3.46 0.33
C GLU A 20 -19.23 4.17 0.62
N GLY A 21 -18.78 5.15 -0.18
CA GLY A 21 -17.47 5.79 -0.04
C GLY A 21 -16.28 4.91 -0.45
N ARG A 22 -16.49 3.72 -1.01
CA ARG A 22 -15.48 2.72 -1.37
C ARG A 22 -14.89 2.95 -2.77
N PHE A 23 -14.51 4.20 -3.06
CA PHE A 23 -14.07 4.67 -4.38
C PHE A 23 -12.89 3.87 -4.95
N ALA A 24 -11.92 3.46 -4.11
CA ALA A 24 -10.78 2.66 -4.56
C ALA A 24 -11.23 1.30 -5.10
N THR A 25 -12.17 0.63 -4.41
CA THR A 25 -12.73 -0.66 -4.83
C THR A 25 -13.59 -0.49 -6.09
N ALA A 26 -14.42 0.56 -6.14
CA ALA A 26 -15.22 0.91 -7.30
C ALA A 26 -14.35 1.11 -8.55
N ASN A 27 -13.21 1.79 -8.43
CA ASN A 27 -12.26 1.98 -9.52
C ASN A 27 -11.65 0.65 -9.99
N ILE A 28 -11.30 -0.27 -9.09
CA ILE A 28 -10.81 -1.60 -9.45
C ILE A 28 -11.87 -2.35 -10.28
N TYR A 29 -13.13 -2.31 -9.87
CA TYR A 29 -14.23 -2.95 -10.58
C TYR A 29 -14.45 -2.32 -11.96
N LYS A 30 -14.42 -0.99 -12.05
CA LYS A 30 -14.50 -0.26 -13.31
C LYS A 30 -13.39 -0.64 -14.29
N TYR A 31 -12.13 -0.74 -13.81
CA TYR A 31 -11.01 -1.15 -14.67
C TYR A 31 -11.08 -2.64 -15.05
N ALA A 32 -11.51 -3.52 -14.14
CA ALA A 32 -11.72 -4.94 -14.44
C ALA A 32 -12.81 -5.13 -15.49
N LEU A 33 -13.95 -4.44 -15.35
CA LEU A 33 -15.03 -4.47 -16.33
C LEU A 33 -14.56 -3.99 -17.69
N ARG A 34 -13.90 -2.82 -17.76
CA ARG A 34 -13.37 -2.27 -19.00
C ARG A 34 -12.41 -3.24 -19.69
N ALA A 35 -11.48 -3.83 -18.95
CA ALA A 35 -10.51 -4.78 -19.50
C ALA A 35 -11.19 -6.07 -19.99
N PHE A 36 -12.18 -6.57 -19.24
CA PHE A 36 -12.94 -7.76 -19.64
C PHE A 36 -13.76 -7.50 -20.90
N THR A 37 -14.47 -6.36 -20.96
CA THR A 37 -15.23 -5.95 -22.16
C THR A 37 -14.32 -5.84 -23.39
N GLN A 38 -13.12 -5.26 -23.23
CA GLN A 38 -12.15 -5.18 -24.33
C GLN A 38 -11.66 -6.56 -24.79
N SER A 39 -11.46 -7.50 -23.87
CA SER A 39 -10.97 -8.87 -24.19
C SER A 39 -11.98 -9.72 -24.97
N VAL A 40 -13.26 -9.36 -24.93
CA VAL A 40 -14.34 -10.09 -25.65
C VAL A 40 -14.84 -9.33 -26.89
N GLY A 41 -14.15 -8.26 -27.30
CA GLY A 41 -14.49 -7.51 -28.53
C GLY A 41 -15.42 -6.31 -28.31
N GLY A 42 -15.71 -5.93 -27.06
CA GLY A 42 -16.56 -4.77 -26.74
C GLY A 42 -18.05 -5.11 -26.57
N GLY A 43 -18.84 -4.06 -26.31
CA GLY A 43 -20.28 -4.17 -26.17
C GLY A 43 -20.79 -4.62 -24.79
N GLU A 44 -22.08 -4.88 -24.73
CA GLU A 44 -22.74 -5.40 -23.54
C GLU A 44 -22.49 -6.90 -23.39
N ILE A 45 -22.10 -7.34 -22.20
CA ILE A 45 -21.80 -8.74 -21.91
C ILE A 45 -22.92 -9.31 -21.06
N PHE A 46 -23.61 -10.32 -21.59
CA PHE A 46 -24.60 -11.09 -20.86
C PHE A 46 -23.93 -12.18 -20.00
N TRP A 47 -24.64 -12.73 -19.02
CA TRP A 47 -24.09 -13.72 -18.08
C TRP A 47 -23.51 -14.97 -18.78
N GLY A 48 -24.10 -15.43 -19.89
CA GLY A 48 -23.52 -16.54 -20.67
C GLY A 48 -22.14 -16.24 -21.28
N GLY A 49 -21.81 -14.94 -21.41
CA GLY A 49 -20.48 -14.51 -21.84
C GLY A 49 -19.41 -14.66 -20.76
N LEU A 50 -19.79 -14.80 -19.47
CA LEU A 50 -18.89 -15.08 -18.37
C LEU A 50 -18.81 -16.60 -18.15
N ASN A 51 -17.98 -17.27 -18.91
CA ASN A 51 -17.73 -18.70 -18.81
C ASN A 51 -16.24 -19.00 -18.69
N ARG A 52 -15.88 -20.26 -18.39
CA ARG A 52 -14.47 -20.66 -18.19
C ARG A 52 -13.57 -20.27 -19.36
N GLY A 53 -14.04 -20.51 -20.60
CA GLY A 53 -13.27 -20.17 -21.80
C GLY A 53 -13.02 -18.67 -21.94
N ALA A 54 -14.02 -17.83 -21.67
CA ALA A 54 -13.88 -16.38 -21.68
C ALA A 54 -12.93 -15.88 -20.57
N LEU A 55 -13.00 -16.46 -19.37
CA LEU A 55 -12.11 -16.10 -18.26
C LEU A 55 -10.65 -16.49 -18.53
N HIS A 56 -10.40 -17.65 -19.15
CA HIS A 56 -9.04 -18.04 -19.58
C HIS A 56 -8.51 -17.11 -20.68
N ARG A 57 -9.32 -16.80 -21.71
CA ARG A 57 -8.94 -15.82 -22.74
C ARG A 57 -8.66 -14.44 -22.14
N PHE A 58 -9.45 -14.00 -21.15
CA PHE A 58 -9.22 -12.75 -20.45
C PHE A 58 -7.90 -12.74 -19.70
N GLN A 59 -7.54 -13.84 -19.01
CA GLN A 59 -6.23 -13.96 -18.36
C GLN A 59 -5.09 -13.86 -19.38
N THR A 60 -5.16 -14.62 -20.49
CA THR A 60 -4.17 -14.55 -21.58
C THR A 60 -4.08 -13.13 -22.16
N TYR A 61 -5.21 -12.49 -22.44
CA TYR A 61 -5.26 -11.09 -22.92
C TYR A 61 -4.51 -10.14 -21.97
N LEU A 62 -4.66 -10.29 -20.65
CA LEU A 62 -3.94 -9.46 -19.67
C LEU A 62 -2.45 -9.81 -19.61
N GLU A 63 -2.07 -11.06 -19.82
CA GLU A 63 -0.69 -11.52 -19.93
C GLU A 63 -0.02 -10.95 -21.18
N ASP A 64 -0.67 -10.95 -22.32
CA ASP A 64 -0.20 -10.36 -23.58
C ASP A 64 0.00 -8.85 -23.44
N LEU A 65 -0.84 -8.18 -22.64
CA LEU A 65 -0.66 -6.76 -22.24
C LEU A 65 0.41 -6.58 -21.16
N GLN A 66 1.19 -7.61 -20.83
CA GLN A 66 2.27 -7.59 -19.82
C GLN A 66 1.82 -7.06 -18.45
N LYS A 67 0.57 -7.33 -18.05
CA LYS A 67 0.09 -6.97 -16.73
C LYS A 67 0.75 -7.85 -15.67
N SER A 68 1.08 -7.27 -14.50
CA SER A 68 1.63 -8.03 -13.39
C SER A 68 0.68 -9.11 -12.91
N TYR A 69 1.20 -10.19 -12.31
CA TYR A 69 0.41 -11.25 -11.70
C TYR A 69 -0.67 -10.69 -10.77
N ASN A 70 -0.29 -9.73 -9.91
CA ASN A 70 -1.20 -9.14 -8.94
C ASN A 70 -2.31 -8.30 -9.58
N THR A 71 -2.03 -7.63 -10.72
CA THR A 71 -3.05 -6.91 -11.49
C THR A 71 -4.07 -7.89 -12.09
N ILE A 72 -3.59 -8.97 -12.72
CA ILE A 72 -4.44 -10.03 -13.30
C ILE A 72 -5.32 -10.65 -12.21
N SER A 73 -4.70 -11.07 -11.09
CA SER A 73 -5.42 -11.63 -9.95
C SER A 73 -6.48 -10.68 -9.41
N THR A 74 -6.17 -9.39 -9.29
CA THR A 74 -7.11 -8.38 -8.79
C THR A 74 -8.33 -8.25 -9.69
N TYR A 75 -8.15 -8.24 -11.00
CA TYR A 75 -9.26 -8.13 -11.94
C TYR A 75 -10.14 -9.41 -11.96
N ILE A 76 -9.51 -10.58 -11.94
CA ILE A 76 -10.24 -11.85 -11.87
C ILE A 76 -11.04 -11.96 -10.56
N ARG A 77 -10.44 -11.54 -9.43
CA ARG A 77 -11.15 -11.51 -8.13
C ARG A 77 -12.31 -10.52 -8.10
N ALA A 78 -12.19 -9.38 -8.80
CA ALA A 78 -13.29 -8.42 -8.92
C ALA A 78 -14.46 -9.04 -9.71
N LEU A 79 -14.19 -9.70 -10.84
CA LEU A 79 -15.22 -10.42 -11.61
C LEU A 79 -15.87 -11.54 -10.77
N ARG A 80 -15.07 -12.31 -10.02
CA ARG A 80 -15.58 -13.36 -9.12
C ARG A 80 -16.49 -12.79 -8.02
N ALA A 81 -16.11 -11.66 -7.44
CA ALA A 81 -16.92 -11.03 -6.40
C ALA A 81 -18.27 -10.53 -6.94
N VAL A 82 -18.29 -9.97 -8.15
CA VAL A 82 -19.53 -9.55 -8.82
C VAL A 82 -20.39 -10.76 -9.17
N TYR A 83 -19.79 -11.84 -9.72
CA TYR A 83 -20.50 -13.07 -10.03
C TYR A 83 -21.15 -13.69 -8.79
N ASN A 84 -20.41 -13.80 -7.67
CA ASN A 84 -20.94 -14.34 -6.42
C ASN A 84 -22.13 -13.50 -5.93
N ARG A 85 -22.03 -12.15 -5.96
CA ARG A 85 -23.16 -11.27 -5.60
C ARG A 85 -24.39 -11.49 -6.50
N ALA A 86 -24.18 -11.78 -7.78
CA ALA A 86 -25.28 -12.06 -8.70
C ALA A 86 -25.94 -13.42 -8.38
N VAL A 87 -25.15 -14.43 -8.02
CA VAL A 87 -25.65 -15.73 -7.56
C VAL A 87 -26.44 -15.57 -6.26
N ASP A 88 -25.89 -14.84 -5.27
CA ASP A 88 -26.55 -14.57 -4.00
C ASP A 88 -27.89 -13.82 -4.16
N ARG A 89 -28.00 -12.95 -5.17
CA ARG A 89 -29.24 -12.24 -5.53
C ARG A 89 -30.18 -13.08 -6.44
N GLY A 90 -29.82 -14.32 -6.79
CA GLY A 90 -30.63 -15.19 -7.64
C GLY A 90 -30.71 -14.77 -9.11
N LEU A 91 -29.83 -13.89 -9.57
CA LEU A 91 -29.80 -13.40 -10.95
C LEU A 91 -29.15 -14.40 -11.92
N VAL A 92 -28.30 -15.29 -11.40
CA VAL A 92 -27.55 -16.31 -12.16
C VAL A 92 -27.47 -17.58 -11.33
N ALA A 93 -27.60 -18.74 -12.02
CA ALA A 93 -27.31 -20.03 -11.39
C ALA A 93 -25.79 -20.15 -11.11
N GLY A 94 -25.43 -20.62 -9.92
CA GLY A 94 -24.04 -20.81 -9.56
C GLY A 94 -23.38 -21.94 -10.37
N GLU A 95 -22.29 -21.64 -11.07
CA GLU A 95 -21.48 -22.65 -11.78
C GLU A 95 -20.34 -23.13 -10.87
N PHE A 96 -20.26 -24.46 -10.67
CA PHE A 96 -19.23 -25.06 -9.84
C PHE A 96 -17.84 -24.79 -10.43
N ARG A 97 -16.95 -24.21 -9.62
CA ARG A 97 -15.55 -23.94 -9.97
C ARG A 97 -15.35 -23.09 -11.25
N LEU A 98 -16.26 -22.14 -11.55
CA LEU A 98 -16.14 -21.23 -12.70
C LEU A 98 -14.76 -20.53 -12.77
N PHE A 99 -14.23 -20.12 -11.64
CA PHE A 99 -12.94 -19.41 -11.53
C PHE A 99 -11.75 -20.33 -11.17
N ALA A 100 -11.89 -21.66 -11.35
CA ALA A 100 -10.80 -22.59 -11.07
C ALA A 100 -9.63 -22.39 -12.05
N ASN A 101 -8.40 -22.65 -11.56
CA ASN A 101 -7.15 -22.60 -12.33
C ASN A 101 -6.81 -21.21 -12.92
N LEU A 102 -7.39 -20.15 -12.36
CA LEU A 102 -7.05 -18.77 -12.71
C LEU A 102 -6.12 -18.15 -11.66
N LYS A 103 -5.39 -17.11 -12.06
CA LYS A 103 -4.55 -16.32 -11.17
C LYS A 103 -5.43 -15.52 -10.18
N THR A 104 -5.61 -16.03 -8.97
CA THR A 104 -6.42 -15.38 -7.91
C THR A 104 -5.65 -15.19 -6.61
N GLY A 105 -4.39 -15.65 -6.54
CA GLY A 105 -3.50 -15.47 -5.40
C GLY A 105 -2.84 -14.08 -5.36
N VAL A 106 -1.97 -13.89 -4.39
CA VAL A 106 -1.11 -12.71 -4.28
C VAL A 106 0.34 -13.16 -4.27
N VAL A 107 1.15 -12.60 -5.15
CA VAL A 107 2.60 -12.80 -5.15
C VAL A 107 3.23 -11.57 -4.50
N SER A 108 4.08 -11.81 -3.47
CA SER A 108 4.85 -10.74 -2.86
C SER A 108 5.84 -10.20 -3.89
N GLU A 109 5.59 -8.99 -4.38
CA GLU A 109 6.46 -8.30 -5.31
C GLU A 109 7.72 -7.78 -4.59
N LYS A 110 8.67 -7.21 -5.37
CA LYS A 110 9.96 -6.71 -4.88
C LYS A 110 9.78 -5.82 -3.65
N LYS A 111 10.49 -6.16 -2.57
CA LYS A 111 10.51 -5.36 -1.36
C LYS A 111 11.21 -4.02 -1.65
N LEU A 112 10.51 -2.92 -1.41
CA LEU A 112 10.96 -1.55 -1.70
C LEU A 112 11.85 -0.96 -0.58
N ALA A 113 12.30 -1.78 0.37
CA ALA A 113 13.18 -1.34 1.43
C ALA A 113 14.55 -0.98 0.87
N VAL A 114 15.07 0.16 1.30
CA VAL A 114 16.45 0.60 1.05
C VAL A 114 17.31 0.35 2.30
N THR A 115 18.63 0.38 2.15
CA THR A 115 19.55 0.25 3.29
C THR A 115 19.51 1.49 4.20
N ALA A 116 20.01 1.37 5.43
CA ALA A 116 20.12 2.52 6.36
C ALA A 116 20.93 3.68 5.76
N SER A 117 22.07 3.38 5.13
CA SER A 117 22.91 4.39 4.47
C SER A 117 22.20 5.07 3.29
N GLN A 118 21.44 4.30 2.48
CA GLN A 118 20.65 4.87 1.39
C GLN A 118 19.53 5.75 1.94
N MET A 119 18.80 5.28 2.97
CA MET A 119 17.74 6.10 3.60
C MET A 119 18.31 7.37 4.21
N GLN A 120 19.46 7.29 4.88
CA GLN A 120 20.14 8.46 5.43
C GLN A 120 20.41 9.52 4.34
N LYS A 121 20.95 9.12 3.17
CA LYS A 121 21.17 10.02 2.05
C LYS A 121 19.88 10.61 1.50
N LEU A 122 18.81 9.81 1.48
CA LEU A 122 17.49 10.24 0.97
C LEU A 122 16.83 11.26 1.89
N VAL A 123 16.95 11.14 3.21
CA VAL A 123 16.26 12.02 4.19
C VAL A 123 17.13 13.15 4.72
N HIS A 124 18.46 13.03 4.67
CA HIS A 124 19.42 14.01 5.22
C HIS A 124 20.31 14.62 4.13
N THR A 125 19.73 15.03 3.00
CA THR A 125 20.50 15.76 1.98
C THR A 125 20.95 17.12 2.54
N PRO A 126 22.25 17.43 2.52
CA PRO A 126 22.77 18.71 2.99
C PRO A 126 22.05 19.90 2.33
N ARG A 127 21.81 20.97 3.11
CA ARG A 127 21.16 22.20 2.58
C ARG A 127 21.94 22.85 1.43
N SER A 128 23.26 22.63 1.37
CA SER A 128 24.13 23.07 0.28
C SER A 128 23.74 22.45 -1.07
N ARG A 129 23.09 21.28 -1.07
CA ARG A 129 22.54 20.66 -2.27
C ARG A 129 21.14 21.20 -2.52
N GLN A 130 21.01 22.10 -3.48
CA GLN A 130 19.72 22.69 -3.86
C GLN A 130 18.83 21.63 -4.53
N LEU A 131 17.82 21.16 -3.79
CA LEU A 131 16.74 20.35 -4.36
C LEU A 131 15.63 21.27 -4.86
N PRO A 132 15.00 20.95 -6.02
CA PRO A 132 13.78 21.64 -6.43
C PRO A 132 12.73 21.66 -5.31
N PRO A 133 11.97 22.75 -5.10
CA PRO A 133 11.06 22.89 -3.96
C PRO A 133 10.09 21.71 -3.77
N LYS A 134 9.48 21.22 -4.86
CA LYS A 134 8.57 20.06 -4.83
C LYS A 134 9.29 18.76 -4.42
N VAL A 135 10.54 18.56 -4.84
CA VAL A 135 11.35 17.39 -4.44
C VAL A 135 11.74 17.50 -2.98
N ARG A 136 12.08 18.70 -2.50
CA ARG A 136 12.35 18.95 -1.07
C ARG A 136 11.12 18.65 -0.21
N GLN A 137 9.95 19.09 -0.62
CA GLN A 137 8.69 18.76 0.05
C GLN A 137 8.45 17.24 0.08
N ALA A 138 8.66 16.55 -1.03
CA ALA A 138 8.52 15.10 -1.10
C ALA A 138 9.53 14.38 -0.19
N GLN A 139 10.77 14.88 -0.09
CA GLN A 139 11.78 14.40 0.84
C GLN A 139 11.33 14.57 2.30
N ASP A 140 10.83 15.75 2.65
CA ASP A 140 10.34 16.05 4.01
C ASP A 140 9.15 15.13 4.37
N ILE A 141 8.22 14.89 3.42
CA ILE A 141 7.10 13.94 3.60
C ILE A 141 7.61 12.51 3.77
N LEU A 142 8.58 12.05 2.96
CA LEU A 142 9.21 10.74 3.13
C LEU A 142 9.85 10.61 4.52
N SER A 143 10.57 11.65 4.96
CA SER A 143 11.19 11.71 6.29
C SER A 143 10.14 11.61 7.39
N LEU A 144 9.05 12.36 7.26
CA LEU A 144 7.95 12.35 8.24
C LEU A 144 7.29 10.96 8.31
N MET A 145 7.06 10.31 7.16
CA MET A 145 6.52 8.94 7.13
C MET A 145 7.44 7.95 7.86
N VAL A 146 8.77 8.07 7.72
CA VAL A 146 9.73 7.22 8.45
C VAL A 146 9.70 7.53 9.95
N LEU A 147 9.72 8.81 10.33
CA LEU A 147 9.69 9.25 11.73
C LEU A 147 8.40 8.86 12.46
N LEU A 148 7.30 8.71 11.72
CA LEU A 148 6.01 8.22 12.21
C LEU A 148 5.88 6.70 11.97
N GLN A 149 6.94 5.93 12.24
CA GLN A 149 6.94 4.45 12.23
C GLN A 149 6.53 3.82 10.88
N GLY A 150 6.94 4.44 9.77
CA GLY A 150 6.57 3.96 8.44
C GLY A 150 5.08 4.17 8.11
N MET A 151 4.46 5.23 8.65
CA MET A 151 3.08 5.58 8.39
C MET A 151 2.81 5.69 6.88
N PRO A 152 1.80 5.02 6.32
CA PRO A 152 1.44 5.16 4.92
C PRO A 152 1.01 6.59 4.59
N TYR A 153 1.28 7.03 3.36
CA TYR A 153 0.88 8.35 2.91
C TYR A 153 -0.63 8.59 2.99
N THR A 154 -1.44 7.53 2.83
CA THR A 154 -2.89 7.65 2.97
C THR A 154 -3.28 8.04 4.39
N ASP A 155 -2.70 7.39 5.41
CA ASP A 155 -2.97 7.70 6.80
C ASP A 155 -2.43 9.11 7.14
N LEU A 156 -1.18 9.43 6.71
CA LEU A 156 -0.57 10.74 6.90
C LEU A 156 -1.41 11.89 6.32
N ALA A 157 -1.96 11.73 5.11
CA ALA A 157 -2.74 12.74 4.43
C ALA A 157 -4.09 13.01 5.12
N HIS A 158 -4.63 12.00 5.82
CA HIS A 158 -5.93 12.07 6.49
C HIS A 158 -5.81 12.28 8.01
N LEU A 159 -4.61 12.58 8.55
CA LEU A 159 -4.48 12.98 9.95
C LEU A 159 -5.29 14.23 10.23
N HIS A 160 -6.08 14.21 11.28
CA HIS A 160 -6.85 15.35 11.75
C HIS A 160 -6.06 16.17 12.77
N LYS A 161 -6.41 17.44 12.92
CA LYS A 161 -5.83 18.31 13.96
C LYS A 161 -6.06 17.75 15.37
N ALA A 162 -7.22 17.12 15.58
CA ALA A 162 -7.59 16.49 16.84
C ALA A 162 -6.79 15.22 17.17
N ASP A 163 -6.15 14.57 16.18
CA ASP A 163 -5.37 13.36 16.37
C ASP A 163 -4.05 13.64 17.12
N LEU A 164 -3.56 14.88 17.07
CA LEU A 164 -2.32 15.29 17.73
C LEU A 164 -2.61 16.06 19.02
N ASN A 165 -2.28 15.45 20.16
CA ASN A 165 -2.38 16.07 21.47
C ASN A 165 -0.97 16.14 22.09
N ASP A 166 -0.42 17.35 22.20
CA ASP A 166 0.98 17.60 22.57
C ASP A 166 1.94 16.80 21.69
N THR A 167 2.58 15.78 22.22
CA THR A 167 3.52 14.90 21.51
C THR A 167 2.94 13.52 21.21
N LEU A 168 1.67 13.28 21.49
CA LEU A 168 1.01 12.02 21.27
C LEU A 168 0.07 12.12 20.05
N LEU A 169 0.35 11.31 19.03
CA LEU A 169 -0.50 11.19 17.83
C LEU A 169 -1.31 9.90 17.93
N THR A 170 -2.64 10.03 18.04
CA THR A 170 -3.57 8.89 18.06
C THR A 170 -4.51 8.98 16.87
N CYS A 171 -4.44 8.03 15.96
CA CYS A 171 -5.24 8.02 14.74
C CYS A 171 -5.69 6.62 14.37
N HIS A 172 -6.64 6.51 13.44
CA HIS A 172 -7.11 5.22 12.92
C HIS A 172 -6.63 5.01 11.48
N ARG A 173 -6.16 3.79 11.20
CA ARG A 173 -5.74 3.40 9.86
C ARG A 173 -6.89 3.50 8.87
N GLN A 174 -6.73 4.25 7.79
CA GLN A 174 -7.75 4.42 6.74
C GLN A 174 -8.19 3.10 6.11
N LYS A 175 -7.29 2.12 6.03
CA LYS A 175 -7.59 0.83 5.38
C LYS A 175 -8.24 -0.20 6.30
N THR A 176 -7.91 -0.20 7.59
CA THR A 176 -8.26 -1.30 8.52
C THR A 176 -9.02 -0.85 9.75
N GLY A 177 -9.12 0.46 9.99
CA GLY A 177 -9.71 1.01 11.22
C GLY A 177 -8.88 0.77 12.48
N THR A 178 -7.71 0.13 12.38
CA THR A 178 -6.85 -0.14 13.54
C THR A 178 -6.34 1.16 14.12
N GLU A 179 -6.46 1.33 15.43
CA GLU A 179 -5.88 2.47 16.14
C GLU A 179 -4.35 2.41 16.13
N LEU A 180 -3.72 3.55 15.91
CA LEU A 180 -2.29 3.77 16.01
C LEU A 180 -2.03 4.87 17.03
N CYS A 181 -1.11 4.60 17.96
CA CYS A 181 -0.63 5.56 18.95
C CYS A 181 0.87 5.75 18.77
N VAL A 182 1.30 6.95 18.37
CA VAL A 182 2.69 7.26 18.06
C VAL A 182 3.15 8.43 18.91
N LYS A 183 4.19 8.23 19.71
CA LYS A 183 4.88 9.34 20.38
C LYS A 183 5.75 10.08 19.36
N VAL A 184 5.36 11.31 19.05
CA VAL A 184 5.99 12.12 18.00
C VAL A 184 7.33 12.65 18.47
N LEU A 185 8.40 12.31 17.76
CA LEU A 185 9.74 12.80 18.04
C LEU A 185 9.87 14.29 17.67
N PRO A 186 10.78 15.06 18.32
CA PRO A 186 10.99 16.49 18.02
C PRO A 186 11.28 16.77 16.54
N GLU A 187 11.97 15.85 15.86
CA GLU A 187 12.26 15.94 14.42
C GLU A 187 10.98 15.86 13.57
N ALA A 188 10.07 14.94 13.92
CA ALA A 188 8.79 14.80 13.26
C ALA A 188 7.90 16.01 13.54
N MET A 189 7.89 16.51 14.78
CA MET A 189 7.13 17.69 15.17
C MET A 189 7.52 18.92 14.34
N ARG A 190 8.85 19.14 14.11
CA ARG A 190 9.32 20.25 13.26
C ARG A 190 8.79 20.14 11.81
N LEU A 191 8.64 18.93 11.29
CA LEU A 191 8.07 18.73 9.96
C LEU A 191 6.54 18.90 9.97
N ILE A 192 5.88 18.42 11.00
CA ILE A 192 4.43 18.65 11.18
C ILE A 192 4.14 20.14 11.20
N GLU A 193 4.88 20.92 12.03
CA GLU A 193 4.67 22.37 12.10
C GLU A 193 4.96 23.07 10.77
N ARG A 194 5.99 22.65 10.03
CA ARG A 194 6.32 23.22 8.72
C ARG A 194 5.20 23.04 7.71
N TYR A 195 4.49 21.90 7.76
CA TYR A 195 3.42 21.55 6.79
C TYR A 195 2.04 21.58 7.42
N ARG A 196 1.90 22.18 8.61
CA ARG A 196 0.64 22.29 9.33
C ARG A 196 -0.41 23.02 8.47
N ASN A 197 -1.63 22.51 8.50
CA ASN A 197 -2.75 23.17 7.88
C ASN A 197 -3.35 24.23 8.81
N HIS A 198 -3.17 25.49 8.45
CA HIS A 198 -3.66 26.64 9.23
C HIS A 198 -5.08 27.08 8.86
N LYS A 199 -5.73 26.46 7.85
CA LYS A 199 -7.10 26.78 7.49
C LYS A 199 -8.05 26.33 8.61
N ALA A 200 -8.89 27.24 9.09
CA ALA A 200 -9.80 26.96 10.21
C ALA A 200 -10.89 25.95 9.82
N ASP A 201 -11.35 25.98 8.58
CA ASP A 201 -12.39 25.13 8.01
C ASP A 201 -11.92 23.73 7.61
N SER A 202 -10.61 23.48 7.58
CA SER A 202 -10.06 22.16 7.29
C SER A 202 -9.82 21.35 8.56
N PRO A 203 -10.30 20.10 8.65
CA PRO A 203 -10.04 19.23 9.79
C PRO A 203 -8.62 18.67 9.80
N TYR A 204 -7.94 18.65 8.64
CA TYR A 204 -6.66 17.96 8.45
C TYR A 204 -5.50 18.67 9.14
N LEU A 205 -4.60 17.86 9.73
CA LEU A 205 -3.39 18.33 10.43
C LEU A 205 -2.38 18.93 9.45
N LEU A 206 -2.19 18.29 8.29
CA LEU A 206 -1.22 18.69 7.29
C LEU A 206 -1.91 19.33 6.07
N ASN A 207 -1.25 20.29 5.45
CA ASN A 207 -1.74 20.97 4.24
C ASN A 207 -1.52 20.09 2.98
N ILE A 208 -2.07 18.84 3.03
CA ILE A 208 -2.06 17.89 1.93
C ILE A 208 -3.42 17.90 1.23
N LEU A 209 -4.49 17.79 2.02
CA LEU A 209 -5.87 17.79 1.54
C LEU A 209 -6.59 19.08 1.96
N SER A 210 -7.52 19.52 1.13
CA SER A 210 -8.27 20.76 1.37
C SER A 210 -9.24 20.63 2.55
N GLY A 211 -9.95 19.50 2.64
CA GLY A 211 -10.94 19.24 3.70
C GLY A 211 -12.30 19.93 3.52
N THR A 212 -12.53 20.58 2.37
CA THR A 212 -13.72 21.38 2.09
C THR A 212 -14.58 20.83 0.95
N CYS A 213 -14.26 19.64 0.43
CA CYS A 213 -14.94 19.03 -0.71
C CYS A 213 -15.73 17.77 -0.30
N SER A 214 -16.57 17.30 -1.21
CA SER A 214 -17.29 16.03 -1.04
C SER A 214 -16.30 14.85 -0.92
N GLU A 215 -16.76 13.72 -0.39
CA GLU A 215 -15.92 12.51 -0.23
C GLU A 215 -15.28 12.05 -1.55
N LYS A 216 -16.01 12.13 -2.65
CA LYS A 216 -15.50 11.80 -3.98
C LYS A 216 -14.38 12.74 -4.41
N GLU A 217 -14.59 14.04 -4.26
CA GLU A 217 -13.58 15.06 -4.60
C GLU A 217 -12.35 14.92 -3.69
N ALA A 218 -12.55 14.64 -2.39
CA ALA A 218 -11.45 14.36 -1.45
C ALA A 218 -10.64 13.14 -1.87
N PHE A 219 -11.31 12.07 -2.32
CA PHE A 219 -10.63 10.90 -2.87
C PHE A 219 -9.84 11.23 -4.15
N GLU A 220 -10.40 12.00 -5.07
CA GLU A 220 -9.74 12.42 -6.32
C GLU A 220 -8.54 13.35 -6.02
N GLU A 221 -8.70 14.28 -5.08
CA GLU A 221 -7.61 15.14 -4.59
C GLU A 221 -6.47 14.29 -4.02
N TYR A 222 -6.78 13.36 -3.12
CA TYR A 222 -5.78 12.44 -2.56
C TYR A 222 -5.03 11.66 -3.64
N GLN A 223 -5.75 11.11 -4.63
CA GLN A 223 -5.13 10.38 -5.74
C GLN A 223 -4.18 11.28 -6.57
N GLY A 224 -4.55 12.53 -6.76
CA GLY A 224 -3.70 13.54 -7.40
C GLY A 224 -2.43 13.81 -6.60
N LYS A 225 -2.57 14.07 -5.29
CA LYS A 225 -1.44 14.31 -4.38
C LYS A 225 -0.49 13.11 -4.26
N LEU A 226 -1.04 11.88 -4.23
CA LEU A 226 -0.23 10.65 -4.21
C LEU A 226 0.58 10.48 -5.50
N ARG A 227 -0.01 10.76 -6.66
CA ARG A 227 0.70 10.72 -7.95
C ARG A 227 1.84 11.74 -7.99
N ASP A 228 1.58 12.99 -7.57
CA ASP A 228 2.60 14.03 -7.54
C ASP A 228 3.73 13.67 -6.55
N LEU A 229 3.41 13.24 -5.34
CA LEU A 229 4.39 12.76 -4.37
C LEU A 229 5.30 11.68 -4.99
N ASN A 230 4.73 10.63 -5.57
CA ASN A 230 5.50 9.53 -6.15
C ASN A 230 6.35 9.99 -7.35
N LEU A 231 5.87 10.94 -8.15
CA LEU A 231 6.63 11.56 -9.23
C LEU A 231 7.85 12.33 -8.69
N GLN A 232 7.71 13.07 -7.60
CA GLN A 232 8.84 13.78 -7.00
C GLN A 232 9.81 12.82 -6.30
N LEU A 233 9.29 11.81 -5.57
CA LEU A 233 10.09 10.78 -4.93
C LEU A 233 10.91 9.96 -5.92
N SER A 234 10.42 9.71 -7.13
CA SER A 234 11.17 8.99 -8.17
C SER A 234 12.44 9.73 -8.65
N LYS A 235 12.48 11.05 -8.50
CA LYS A 235 13.65 11.91 -8.86
C LYS A 235 14.68 11.98 -7.73
N LEU A 236 14.24 11.73 -6.49
CA LEU A 236 15.04 11.94 -5.29
C LEU A 236 16.33 11.12 -5.26
N PRO A 237 16.36 9.81 -5.62
CA PRO A 237 17.60 9.02 -5.60
C PRO A 237 18.71 9.63 -6.42
N GLY A 238 18.46 9.99 -7.68
CA GLY A 238 19.46 10.62 -8.55
C GLY A 238 19.99 11.93 -8.00
N LEU A 239 19.09 12.76 -7.43
CA LEU A 239 19.46 14.04 -6.82
C LEU A 239 20.24 13.86 -5.50
N CYS A 240 20.08 12.74 -4.80
CA CYS A 240 20.79 12.44 -3.55
C CYS A 240 22.05 11.58 -3.76
N GLY A 241 22.38 11.21 -4.99
CA GLY A 241 23.52 10.32 -5.28
C GLY A 241 23.30 8.90 -4.75
N VAL A 242 22.08 8.41 -4.87
CA VAL A 242 21.70 7.01 -4.50
C VAL A 242 21.30 6.30 -5.79
N GLU A 243 22.14 5.37 -6.23
CA GLU A 243 21.92 4.64 -7.47
C GLU A 243 21.20 3.32 -7.26
N GLY A 244 20.55 2.81 -8.30
CA GLY A 244 19.97 1.45 -8.35
C GLY A 244 18.70 1.27 -7.51
N VAL A 245 18.13 2.33 -6.90
CA VAL A 245 16.92 2.24 -6.09
C VAL A 245 15.76 3.02 -6.69
N LYS A 246 14.56 2.48 -6.51
CA LYS A 246 13.30 3.19 -6.81
C LYS A 246 12.66 3.59 -5.49
N VAL A 247 12.34 4.88 -5.35
CA VAL A 247 11.69 5.42 -4.16
C VAL A 247 10.25 5.81 -4.48
N SER A 248 9.35 5.39 -3.61
CA SER A 248 7.93 5.71 -3.66
C SER A 248 7.41 5.93 -2.25
N SER A 249 6.15 6.31 -2.11
CA SER A 249 5.47 6.43 -0.81
C SER A 249 5.50 5.14 0.02
N TYR A 250 5.60 3.97 -0.60
CA TYR A 250 5.74 2.69 0.11
C TYR A 250 7.14 2.43 0.68
N THR A 251 8.17 3.11 0.16
CA THR A 251 9.57 2.91 0.58
C THR A 251 9.77 3.19 2.06
N ALA A 252 9.13 4.24 2.61
CA ALA A 252 9.22 4.58 4.03
C ALA A 252 8.83 3.38 4.92
N ARG A 253 7.68 2.79 4.65
CA ARG A 253 7.11 1.69 5.44
C ARG A 253 7.93 0.40 5.33
N HIS A 254 8.31 0.02 4.10
CA HIS A 254 9.16 -1.16 3.89
C HIS A 254 10.53 -1.00 4.55
N THR A 255 11.12 0.19 4.47
CA THR A 255 12.42 0.46 5.06
C THR A 255 12.34 0.47 6.58
N TRP A 256 11.36 1.17 7.19
CA TRP A 256 11.20 1.19 8.63
C TRP A 256 11.05 -0.24 9.19
N ALA A 257 10.15 -1.04 8.62
CA ALA A 257 9.94 -2.43 9.03
C ALA A 257 11.22 -3.28 8.90
N THR A 258 11.92 -3.16 7.77
CA THR A 258 13.15 -3.93 7.50
C THR A 258 14.29 -3.51 8.43
N LEU A 259 14.49 -2.21 8.65
CA LEU A 259 15.53 -1.70 9.55
C LEU A 259 15.22 -2.04 11.01
N ALA A 260 13.95 -1.98 11.44
CA ALA A 260 13.54 -2.42 12.77
C ALA A 260 13.93 -3.89 13.01
N LYS A 261 13.68 -4.76 12.02
CA LYS A 261 14.13 -6.17 12.08
C LYS A 261 15.66 -6.28 12.18
N TYR A 262 16.43 -5.51 11.40
CA TYR A 262 17.89 -5.51 11.50
C TYR A 262 18.40 -4.97 12.85
N CYS A 263 17.65 -4.05 13.47
CA CYS A 263 17.89 -3.59 14.84
C CYS A 263 17.38 -4.58 15.91
N GLN A 264 16.92 -5.79 15.50
CA GLN A 264 16.41 -6.84 16.38
C GLN A 264 15.20 -6.43 17.24
N VAL A 265 14.42 -5.46 16.77
CA VAL A 265 13.12 -5.13 17.38
C VAL A 265 12.20 -6.34 17.23
N PRO A 266 11.53 -6.79 18.30
CA PRO A 266 10.58 -7.90 18.24
C PRO A 266 9.50 -7.71 17.15
N GLU A 267 9.13 -8.79 16.44
CA GLU A 267 8.15 -8.73 15.35
C GLU A 267 6.78 -8.21 15.84
N GLU A 268 6.43 -8.47 17.09
CA GLU A 268 5.21 -7.98 17.74
C GLU A 268 5.21 -6.45 17.83
N ILE A 269 6.32 -5.84 18.26
CA ILE A 269 6.48 -4.38 18.33
C ILE A 269 6.48 -3.77 16.94
N ILE A 270 7.12 -4.43 15.97
CA ILE A 270 7.07 -3.99 14.56
C ILE A 270 5.63 -4.04 14.04
N SER A 271 4.90 -5.11 14.34
CA SER A 271 3.51 -5.32 13.94
C SER A 271 2.59 -4.24 14.50
N GLU A 272 2.72 -3.97 15.80
CA GLU A 272 1.95 -2.93 16.49
C GLU A 272 2.27 -1.53 15.94
N GLY A 273 3.54 -1.16 15.83
CA GLY A 273 3.98 0.12 15.26
C GLY A 273 3.53 0.33 13.81
N LEU A 274 3.36 -0.75 13.06
CA LEU A 274 2.79 -0.70 11.70
C LEU A 274 1.25 -0.75 11.70
N GLY A 275 0.60 -1.04 12.81
CA GLY A 275 -0.87 -1.23 12.90
C GLY A 275 -1.35 -2.40 12.04
N HIS A 276 -0.67 -3.54 12.10
CA HIS A 276 -1.08 -4.76 11.44
C HIS A 276 -2.01 -5.56 12.34
N SER A 277 -3.03 -6.19 11.75
CA SER A 277 -3.95 -7.07 12.48
C SER A 277 -3.37 -8.46 12.75
N SER A 278 -2.24 -8.81 12.11
CA SER A 278 -1.55 -10.08 12.33
C SER A 278 -0.05 -9.97 11.99
N LEU A 279 0.77 -10.83 12.63
CA LEU A 279 2.21 -10.96 12.35
C LEU A 279 2.50 -11.44 10.92
N GLU A 280 1.59 -12.21 10.32
CA GLU A 280 1.74 -12.68 8.93
C GLU A 280 1.82 -11.50 7.95
N VAL A 281 0.98 -10.48 8.14
CA VAL A 281 1.05 -9.24 7.35
C VAL A 281 2.39 -8.55 7.54
N THR A 282 2.92 -8.49 8.77
CA THR A 282 4.23 -7.88 9.05
C THR A 282 5.35 -8.62 8.28
N ARG A 283 5.34 -9.93 8.27
CA ARG A 283 6.34 -10.76 7.57
C ARG A 283 6.40 -10.50 6.07
N THR A 284 5.33 -10.06 5.44
CA THR A 284 5.34 -9.69 4.01
C THR A 284 6.23 -8.48 3.71
N TYR A 285 6.46 -7.60 4.69
CA TYR A 285 7.34 -6.43 4.57
C TYR A 285 8.81 -6.74 4.87
N LEU A 286 9.08 -7.80 5.65
CA LEU A 286 10.42 -8.13 6.08
C LEU A 286 11.20 -8.83 4.97
N LYS A 287 12.45 -8.44 4.74
CA LYS A 287 13.38 -9.22 3.90
C LYS A 287 13.74 -10.54 4.60
N SER A 288 13.96 -11.59 3.81
CA SER A 288 14.58 -12.81 4.30
C SER A 288 16.01 -12.51 4.78
N PHE A 289 16.47 -13.23 5.78
CA PHE A 289 17.89 -13.18 6.15
C PHE A 289 18.76 -13.72 5.01
N GLY A 290 19.96 -13.20 4.86
CA GLY A 290 20.96 -13.71 3.93
C GLY A 290 21.58 -15.02 4.42
N GLY A 291 22.32 -15.70 3.54
CA GLY A 291 23.01 -16.93 3.89
C GLY A 291 24.00 -16.76 5.05
N ASP A 292 24.69 -15.63 5.08
CA ASP A 292 25.69 -15.32 6.11
C ASP A 292 25.08 -15.18 7.50
N GLU A 293 23.90 -14.54 7.61
CA GLU A 293 23.19 -14.40 8.90
C GLU A 293 22.65 -15.75 9.37
N LEU A 294 22.15 -16.59 8.45
CA LEU A 294 21.73 -17.95 8.77
C LEU A 294 22.90 -18.82 9.20
N GLU A 295 24.07 -18.69 8.57
CA GLU A 295 25.30 -19.41 8.97
C GLU A 295 25.75 -18.98 10.38
N LYS A 296 25.80 -17.67 10.66
CA LYS A 296 26.12 -17.15 12.00
C LYS A 296 25.17 -17.70 13.06
N ALA A 297 23.87 -17.69 12.79
CA ALA A 297 22.86 -18.23 13.69
C ALA A 297 23.08 -19.73 13.95
N ASN A 298 23.30 -20.52 12.88
CA ASN A 298 23.56 -21.95 12.99
C ASN A 298 24.83 -22.24 13.81
N ARG A 299 25.94 -21.54 13.52
CA ARG A 299 27.20 -21.66 14.25
C ARG A 299 27.03 -21.36 15.74
N MET A 300 26.28 -20.33 16.07
CA MET A 300 25.96 -19.95 17.46
C MET A 300 25.16 -21.05 18.19
N ILE A 301 24.19 -21.67 17.50
CA ILE A 301 23.41 -22.79 18.05
C ILE A 301 24.32 -24.02 18.28
N ILE A 302 25.18 -24.37 17.33
CA ILE A 302 26.11 -25.47 17.45
C ILE A 302 27.13 -25.24 18.60
N ASP A 303 27.64 -24.01 18.73
CA ASP A 303 28.50 -23.64 19.85
C ASP A 303 27.78 -23.81 21.19
N TYR A 304 26.52 -23.40 21.30
CA TYR A 304 25.72 -23.56 22.52
C TYR A 304 25.51 -25.05 22.87
N ILE A 305 25.17 -25.86 21.86
CA ILE A 305 25.00 -27.29 22.06
C ILE A 305 26.31 -27.92 22.54
N SER A 306 27.46 -27.51 21.97
CA SER A 306 28.78 -28.10 22.25
C SER A 306 29.37 -27.65 23.58
N THR A 307 29.12 -26.41 24.00
CA THR A 307 29.78 -25.79 25.17
C THR A 307 28.86 -25.57 26.37
N GLY A 308 27.54 -25.70 26.17
CA GLY A 308 26.52 -25.34 27.18
C GLY A 308 26.44 -23.83 27.51
N ARG A 309 27.22 -22.98 26.80
CA ARG A 309 27.29 -21.55 27.04
C ARG A 309 26.41 -20.79 26.01
N LYS A 310 25.33 -20.20 26.52
CA LYS A 310 24.44 -19.36 25.70
C LYS A 310 25.16 -18.07 25.32
N LYS A 311 25.32 -17.81 24.01
CA LYS A 311 25.71 -16.50 23.47
C LYS A 311 24.44 -15.73 23.10
N VAL A 312 24.43 -14.42 23.34
CA VAL A 312 23.34 -13.54 22.87
C VAL A 312 23.66 -13.16 21.45
N TRP A 313 22.65 -13.20 20.57
CA TRP A 313 22.77 -12.74 19.19
C TRP A 313 23.13 -11.26 19.20
N SER A 314 24.34 -10.92 18.78
CA SER A 314 24.76 -9.55 18.47
C SER A 314 24.68 -9.41 16.95
N GLY A 315 23.59 -8.83 16.44
CA GLY A 315 23.45 -8.50 15.03
C GLY A 315 24.65 -7.64 14.57
N ALA A 316 25.05 -7.88 13.33
CA ALA A 316 26.10 -7.10 12.67
C ALA A 316 25.55 -5.74 12.23
#